data_b2cb416a2ad09273f792e889344521f3
#
_entry.id   b2cb416a2ad09273f792e889344521f3
#
_cell.length_a   1.000
_cell.length_b   1.000
_cell.length_c   1.000
_cell.angle_alpha   90.00
_cell.angle_beta   90.00
_cell.angle_gamma   90.00
#
_symmetry.space_group_name_H-M   'P 1'
#
loop_
_entity.id
_entity.type
_entity.pdbx_description
1 polymer ?
#
loop_
_entity_poly.entity_id
_entity_poly.type
_entity_poly.pdbx_seq_one_letter_code
_entity_poly.pdbx_strand_id
1 'polypeptide(L)'
;MNKLYQILWIIAPFIIRYYLKKRARKNPDYLLHWNERFGKPYVNPVQNAIWIHAVSVGETRAAIPLIEALQNHFPNTPLLMTQMTPTGRQTAQQLYPNIQCRYLPYDKTDWVEQFLREHCPKFGVIMETEIWVNLFQAASREKIPLFLANARLSKKSQKGYLKAAKLFRPALATLAGCFAQTQDDAQRLREIGAANVNVLGNTKYDIIPPQNHHLVEQFRQWVGNRRVLVAASLREKDGVDEAELILQQWQSNNDTLLVLVPRHPERFGVAFEWAQQYGFKTQKRSENQAVLPETQVWIGDSMGEMFAYYQLADVVFVGGSLVETGCQNIIEPMSCGKVVLFGQSIYNFQAACEGALLSGAARQVQDAADLVKTAIYYLSHADEGSILAKNALQFVAQHQGASERMALAIVEVLQAHQTA
;
A
#
# COMPACT_ATOMS: atom_id res chain seq x y z
N MET A 1 -16.14 28.77 4.32
CA MET A 1 -16.41 27.38 4.86
C MET A 1 -17.83 26.98 4.47
N ASN A 2 -18.00 25.74 3.99
CA ASN A 2 -19.32 25.22 3.65
C ASN A 2 -20.11 24.93 4.96
N LYS A 3 -21.11 25.72 5.28
CA LYS A 3 -21.92 25.59 6.52
C LYS A 3 -22.50 24.17 6.68
N LEU A 4 -22.92 23.54 5.57
CA LEU A 4 -23.48 22.19 5.60
C LEU A 4 -22.43 21.16 6.05
N TYR A 5 -21.19 21.28 5.59
CA TYR A 5 -20.09 20.38 6.01
C TYR A 5 -19.79 20.54 7.51
N GLN A 6 -19.85 21.76 8.04
CA GLN A 6 -19.66 21.99 9.48
C GLN A 6 -20.80 21.39 10.32
N ILE A 7 -22.04 21.46 9.82
CA ILE A 7 -23.20 20.85 10.50
C ILE A 7 -23.04 19.32 10.56
N LEU A 8 -22.54 18.68 9.50
CA LEU A 8 -22.24 17.24 9.52
C LEU A 8 -21.27 16.85 10.64
N TRP A 9 -20.30 17.70 10.97
CA TRP A 9 -19.36 17.46 12.05
C TRP A 9 -19.93 17.60 13.47
N ILE A 10 -21.20 17.99 13.63
CA ILE A 10 -21.92 17.90 14.91
C ILE A 10 -22.30 16.43 15.18
N ILE A 11 -22.71 15.69 14.15
CA ILE A 11 -23.23 14.32 14.27
C ILE A 11 -22.12 13.27 13.99
N ALA A 12 -21.23 13.53 13.05
CA ALA A 12 -20.18 12.61 12.62
C ALA A 12 -19.37 11.99 13.76
N PRO A 13 -18.97 12.71 14.83
CA PRO A 13 -18.22 12.13 15.95
C PRO A 13 -18.92 10.96 16.64
N PHE A 14 -20.24 10.97 16.76
CA PHE A 14 -21.02 9.90 17.36
C PHE A 14 -21.02 8.66 16.47
N ILE A 15 -21.23 8.85 15.17
CA ILE A 15 -21.20 7.77 14.15
C ILE A 15 -19.81 7.13 14.11
N ILE A 16 -18.75 7.95 14.07
CA ILE A 16 -17.36 7.49 14.04
C ILE A 16 -17.04 6.69 15.30
N ARG A 17 -17.44 7.15 16.48
CA ARG A 17 -17.23 6.40 17.74
C ARG A 17 -17.92 5.04 17.72
N TYR A 18 -19.16 4.99 17.24
CA TYR A 18 -19.87 3.72 17.08
C TYR A 18 -19.16 2.78 16.11
N TYR A 19 -18.74 3.30 14.97
CA TYR A 19 -18.00 2.54 13.95
C TYR A 19 -16.67 1.98 14.47
N LEU A 20 -15.89 2.80 15.20
CA LEU A 20 -14.63 2.35 15.80
C LEU A 20 -14.86 1.27 16.85
N LYS A 21 -15.89 1.40 17.71
CA LYS A 21 -16.28 0.37 18.68
C LYS A 21 -16.68 -0.94 17.98
N LYS A 22 -17.38 -0.86 16.84
CA LYS A 22 -17.72 -2.04 16.02
C LYS A 22 -16.47 -2.71 15.46
N ARG A 23 -15.51 -1.93 14.95
CA ARG A 23 -14.21 -2.46 14.46
C ARG A 23 -13.37 -3.06 15.57
N ALA A 24 -13.43 -2.49 16.75
CA ALA A 24 -12.73 -2.97 17.93
C ALA A 24 -13.14 -4.39 18.37
N ARG A 25 -14.32 -4.87 17.97
CA ARG A 25 -14.72 -6.28 18.19
C ARG A 25 -13.79 -7.27 17.47
N LYS A 26 -13.21 -6.87 16.32
CA LYS A 26 -12.26 -7.67 15.55
C LYS A 26 -10.81 -7.33 15.87
N ASN A 27 -10.51 -6.07 16.16
CA ASN A 27 -9.20 -5.58 16.53
C ASN A 27 -9.32 -4.52 17.62
N PRO A 28 -9.05 -4.87 18.91
CA PRO A 28 -9.16 -3.98 20.07
C PRO A 28 -8.34 -2.70 19.98
N ASP A 29 -7.25 -2.70 19.19
CA ASP A 29 -6.34 -1.56 19.04
C ASP A 29 -7.02 -0.32 18.42
N TYR A 30 -8.20 -0.49 17.81
CA TYR A 30 -9.02 0.65 17.38
C TYR A 30 -9.46 1.57 18.53
N LEU A 31 -9.42 1.10 19.77
CA LEU A 31 -9.74 1.89 20.97
C LEU A 31 -8.51 2.55 21.61
N LEU A 32 -7.30 2.17 21.20
CA LEU A 32 -6.08 2.77 21.70
C LEU A 32 -5.89 4.18 21.14
N HIS A 33 -5.26 5.05 21.92
CA HIS A 33 -4.97 6.43 21.54
C HIS A 33 -6.20 7.21 21.03
N TRP A 34 -7.35 6.91 21.60
CA TRP A 34 -8.65 7.49 21.24
C TRP A 34 -8.64 9.03 21.23
N ASN A 35 -7.93 9.61 22.19
CA ASN A 35 -7.83 11.06 22.36
C ASN A 35 -7.24 11.76 21.13
N GLU A 36 -6.23 11.18 20.49
CA GLU A 36 -5.59 11.73 19.29
C GLU A 36 -6.61 11.90 18.15
N ARG A 37 -7.52 10.91 17.98
CA ARG A 37 -8.53 10.90 16.91
C ARG A 37 -9.62 11.95 17.05
N PHE A 38 -9.85 12.41 18.29
CA PHE A 38 -10.96 13.31 18.64
C PHE A 38 -10.49 14.67 19.18
N GLY A 39 -9.30 15.11 18.73
CA GLY A 39 -8.80 16.46 19.00
C GLY A 39 -8.63 16.74 20.49
N LYS A 40 -8.10 15.83 21.26
CA LYS A 40 -7.65 16.09 22.63
C LYS A 40 -6.17 16.47 22.60
N PRO A 41 -5.71 17.27 23.55
CA PRO A 41 -4.31 17.69 23.61
C PRO A 41 -3.32 16.53 23.50
N TYR A 42 -2.26 16.73 22.72
CA TYR A 42 -1.19 15.75 22.56
C TYR A 42 -0.18 15.86 23.69
N VAL A 43 0.34 14.72 24.15
CA VAL A 43 1.42 14.68 25.14
C VAL A 43 2.76 14.80 24.38
N ASN A 44 3.58 15.79 24.72
CA ASN A 44 4.88 16.06 24.14
C ASN A 44 4.85 16.06 22.59
N PRO A 45 4.07 16.94 21.95
CA PRO A 45 4.00 16.99 20.49
C PRO A 45 5.35 17.42 19.92
N VAL A 46 5.86 16.66 18.94
CA VAL A 46 7.03 17.08 18.16
C VAL A 46 6.65 18.29 17.33
N GLN A 47 7.49 19.32 17.35
CA GLN A 47 7.28 20.56 16.61
C GLN A 47 8.29 20.71 15.48
N ASN A 48 7.95 21.55 14.51
CA ASN A 48 8.79 21.88 13.36
C ASN A 48 9.27 20.65 12.57
N ALA A 49 8.45 19.59 12.56
CA ALA A 49 8.73 18.32 11.93
C ALA A 49 8.34 18.31 10.44
N ILE A 50 8.96 17.44 9.67
CA ILE A 50 8.36 16.94 8.42
C ILE A 50 7.21 16.03 8.82
N TRP A 51 5.99 16.42 8.44
CA TRP A 51 4.81 15.63 8.74
C TRP A 51 4.40 14.78 7.54
N ILE A 52 4.35 13.46 7.72
CA ILE A 52 3.88 12.50 6.72
C ILE A 52 2.57 11.87 7.19
N HIS A 53 1.51 11.99 6.37
CA HIS A 53 0.25 11.31 6.61
C HIS A 53 0.11 10.12 5.66
N ALA A 54 0.09 8.90 6.21
CA ALA A 54 -0.09 7.64 5.50
C ALA A 54 -1.12 6.78 6.24
N VAL A 55 -2.31 6.62 5.67
CA VAL A 55 -3.49 6.04 6.37
C VAL A 55 -3.29 4.60 6.78
N SER A 56 -2.68 3.79 5.92
CA SER A 56 -2.63 2.33 6.00
C SER A 56 -1.21 1.77 5.92
N VAL A 57 -1.07 0.46 6.17
CA VAL A 57 0.20 -0.28 5.99
C VAL A 57 0.80 -0.06 4.59
N GLY A 58 -0.06 -0.14 3.54
CA GLY A 58 0.40 0.01 2.16
C GLY A 58 0.95 1.40 1.86
N GLU A 59 0.28 2.45 2.34
CA GLU A 59 0.73 3.83 2.19
C GLU A 59 1.97 4.13 3.04
N THR A 60 2.03 3.60 4.28
CA THR A 60 3.21 3.71 5.14
C THR A 60 4.46 3.15 4.45
N ARG A 61 4.35 1.98 3.84
CA ARG A 61 5.46 1.38 3.06
C ARG A 61 5.77 2.16 1.78
N ALA A 62 4.76 2.63 1.07
CA ALA A 62 4.94 3.46 -0.13
C ALA A 62 5.59 4.82 0.17
N ALA A 63 5.50 5.31 1.41
CA ALA A 63 6.12 6.54 1.85
C ALA A 63 7.62 6.39 2.18
N ILE A 64 8.13 5.16 2.41
CA ILE A 64 9.53 4.93 2.83
C ILE A 64 10.54 5.63 1.91
N PRO A 65 10.54 5.41 0.59
CA PRO A 65 11.54 6.03 -0.28
C PRO A 65 11.44 7.56 -0.31
N LEU A 66 10.23 8.10 -0.20
CA LEU A 66 10.02 9.56 -0.13
C LEU A 66 10.52 10.14 1.21
N ILE A 67 10.30 9.42 2.32
CA ILE A 67 10.82 9.82 3.64
C ILE A 67 12.35 9.86 3.62
N GLU A 68 12.99 8.83 3.07
CA GLU A 68 14.45 8.76 2.93
C GLU A 68 14.98 9.91 2.07
N ALA A 69 14.38 10.17 0.92
CA ALA A 69 14.73 11.30 0.07
C ALA A 69 14.57 12.65 0.80
N LEU A 70 13.46 12.87 1.51
CA LEU A 70 13.25 14.08 2.29
C LEU A 70 14.25 14.24 3.44
N GLN A 71 14.61 13.16 4.13
CA GLN A 71 15.61 13.19 5.20
C GLN A 71 17.01 13.54 4.66
N ASN A 72 17.36 13.15 3.44
CA ASN A 72 18.60 13.57 2.79
C ASN A 72 18.63 15.09 2.56
N HIS A 73 17.53 15.70 2.19
CA HIS A 73 17.43 17.16 1.99
C HIS A 73 17.23 17.94 3.31
N PHE A 74 16.68 17.29 4.34
CA PHE A 74 16.41 17.90 5.66
C PHE A 74 16.95 17.04 6.81
N PRO A 75 18.28 16.80 6.89
CA PRO A 75 18.85 15.77 7.79
C PRO A 75 18.62 16.03 9.29
N ASN A 76 18.43 17.29 9.69
CA ASN A 76 18.25 17.67 11.10
C ASN A 76 16.78 17.98 11.45
N THR A 77 15.84 17.72 10.54
CA THR A 77 14.43 18.00 10.78
C THR A 77 13.75 16.74 11.34
N PRO A 78 13.10 16.82 12.50
CA PRO A 78 12.40 15.69 13.07
C PRO A 78 11.27 15.21 12.14
N LEU A 79 10.86 13.95 12.29
CA LEU A 79 9.80 13.34 11.53
C LEU A 79 8.58 13.06 12.41
N LEU A 80 7.40 13.42 11.93
CA LEU A 80 6.10 13.08 12.50
C LEU A 80 5.35 12.23 11.49
N MET A 81 4.88 11.05 11.90
CA MET A 81 3.97 10.25 11.06
C MET A 81 2.59 10.19 11.66
N THR A 82 1.57 10.29 10.79
CA THR A 82 0.18 10.11 11.21
C THR A 82 -0.51 9.04 10.37
N GLN A 83 -1.35 8.23 11.02
CA GLN A 83 -2.10 7.12 10.43
C GLN A 83 -3.58 7.21 10.82
N MET A 84 -4.43 6.38 10.15
CA MET A 84 -5.82 6.18 10.53
C MET A 84 -6.12 4.75 10.99
N THR A 85 -5.23 3.79 10.72
CA THR A 85 -5.41 2.38 11.11
C THR A 85 -4.39 1.94 12.17
N PRO A 86 -4.76 1.05 13.12
CA PRO A 86 -3.83 0.51 14.10
C PRO A 86 -2.65 -0.21 13.47
N THR A 87 -2.91 -1.03 12.46
CA THR A 87 -1.86 -1.77 11.73
C THR A 87 -0.91 -0.83 10.97
N GLY A 88 -1.41 0.27 10.40
CA GLY A 88 -0.56 1.30 9.79
C GLY A 88 0.35 1.95 10.82
N ARG A 89 -0.19 2.30 12.02
CA ARG A 89 0.61 2.86 13.11
C ARG A 89 1.67 1.89 13.62
N GLN A 90 1.32 0.62 13.82
CA GLN A 90 2.29 -0.42 14.20
C GLN A 90 3.41 -0.55 13.17
N THR A 91 3.06 -0.59 11.88
CA THR A 91 4.04 -0.64 10.80
C THR A 91 4.98 0.57 10.83
N ALA A 92 4.44 1.78 11.01
CA ALA A 92 5.26 2.99 11.11
C ALA A 92 6.21 2.95 12.32
N GLN A 93 5.75 2.49 13.48
CA GLN A 93 6.57 2.33 14.67
C GLN A 93 7.67 1.28 14.53
N GLN A 94 7.39 0.19 13.81
CA GLN A 94 8.38 -0.86 13.53
C GLN A 94 9.47 -0.37 12.56
N LEU A 95 9.07 0.36 11.51
CA LEU A 95 9.99 0.91 10.51
C LEU A 95 10.82 2.08 11.06
N TYR A 96 10.23 2.88 11.94
CA TYR A 96 10.81 4.10 12.48
C TYR A 96 10.61 4.17 14.01
N PRO A 97 11.33 3.36 14.81
CA PRO A 97 11.11 3.26 16.26
C PRO A 97 11.34 4.57 17.03
N ASN A 98 12.12 5.48 16.47
CA ASN A 98 12.52 6.74 17.14
C ASN A 98 11.68 7.96 16.75
N ILE A 99 10.63 7.79 15.93
CA ILE A 99 9.76 8.89 15.50
C ILE A 99 8.43 8.92 16.24
N GLN A 100 7.81 10.09 16.27
CA GLN A 100 6.42 10.15 16.76
C GLN A 100 5.44 9.64 15.72
N CYS A 101 4.70 8.57 16.09
CA CYS A 101 3.56 8.06 15.34
C CYS A 101 2.28 8.42 16.08
N ARG A 102 1.35 9.12 15.41
CA ARG A 102 0.09 9.60 15.95
C ARG A 102 -1.08 9.19 15.07
N TYR A 103 -2.30 9.20 15.60
CA TYR A 103 -3.47 9.25 14.75
C TYR A 103 -3.76 10.69 14.34
N LEU A 104 -4.04 10.90 13.04
CA LEU A 104 -4.58 12.18 12.60
C LEU A 104 -6.00 12.33 13.18
N PRO A 105 -6.37 13.48 13.76
CA PRO A 105 -7.73 13.70 14.19
C PRO A 105 -8.67 13.71 12.98
N TYR A 106 -9.91 13.28 13.17
CA TYR A 106 -10.91 13.39 12.11
C TYR A 106 -11.16 14.86 11.73
N ASP A 107 -11.59 15.10 10.49
CA ASP A 107 -11.61 16.40 9.81
C ASP A 107 -12.59 17.45 10.39
N LYS A 108 -12.74 17.50 11.72
CA LYS A 108 -13.48 18.56 12.44
C LYS A 108 -12.56 19.76 12.64
N THR A 109 -13.06 20.95 12.33
CA THR A 109 -12.25 22.18 12.27
C THR A 109 -11.38 22.40 13.52
N ASP A 110 -11.99 22.43 14.71
CA ASP A 110 -11.28 22.64 15.97
C ASP A 110 -10.23 21.56 16.29
N TRP A 111 -10.46 20.32 15.85
CA TRP A 111 -9.54 19.21 16.08
C TRP A 111 -8.31 19.29 15.18
N VAL A 112 -8.52 19.58 13.90
CA VAL A 112 -7.39 19.70 12.96
C VAL A 112 -6.59 20.97 13.22
N GLU A 113 -7.23 22.07 13.61
CA GLU A 113 -6.54 23.29 14.03
C GLU A 113 -5.71 23.08 15.29
N GLN A 114 -6.22 22.34 16.27
CA GLN A 114 -5.45 21.97 17.47
C GLN A 114 -4.23 21.13 17.12
N PHE A 115 -4.39 20.11 16.27
CA PHE A 115 -3.28 19.29 15.78
C PHE A 115 -2.18 20.14 15.14
N LEU A 116 -2.56 21.06 14.23
CA LEU A 116 -1.63 21.92 13.54
C LEU A 116 -0.92 22.91 14.47
N ARG A 117 -1.63 23.50 15.45
CA ARG A 117 -1.03 24.41 16.44
C ARG A 117 -0.07 23.71 17.38
N GLU A 118 -0.40 22.49 17.85
CA GLU A 118 0.43 21.78 18.81
C GLU A 118 1.68 21.19 18.16
N HIS A 119 1.58 20.65 16.94
CA HIS A 119 2.71 20.08 16.22
C HIS A 119 3.48 21.11 15.38
N CYS A 120 2.85 22.17 14.95
CA CYS A 120 3.42 23.22 14.11
C CYS A 120 4.42 22.65 13.06
N PRO A 121 3.97 21.73 12.17
CA PRO A 121 4.90 21.07 11.25
C PRO A 121 5.49 22.09 10.27
N LYS A 122 6.76 21.88 9.90
CA LYS A 122 7.45 22.69 8.90
C LYS A 122 6.73 22.63 7.54
N PHE A 123 6.24 21.46 7.17
CA PHE A 123 5.35 21.18 6.07
C PHE A 123 4.72 19.80 6.25
N GLY A 124 3.64 19.53 5.50
CA GLY A 124 2.95 18.23 5.52
C GLY A 124 2.92 17.59 4.14
N VAL A 125 3.11 16.26 4.11
CA VAL A 125 2.98 15.42 2.92
C VAL A 125 1.89 14.39 3.17
N ILE A 126 0.82 14.47 2.38
CA ILE A 126 -0.31 13.56 2.43
C ILE A 126 -0.13 12.52 1.33
N MET A 127 -0.11 11.25 1.69
CA MET A 127 0.08 10.15 0.72
C MET A 127 -1.22 9.81 -0.01
N GLU A 128 -1.09 9.44 -1.27
CA GLU A 128 -2.16 8.99 -2.18
C GLU A 128 -3.32 10.02 -2.33
N THR A 129 -4.56 9.65 -1.96
CA THR A 129 -5.73 10.51 -2.21
C THR A 129 -6.55 10.73 -0.95
N GLU A 130 -5.92 11.27 0.07
CA GLU A 130 -6.58 11.65 1.32
C GLU A 130 -6.93 13.14 1.31
N ILE A 131 -8.14 13.47 0.84
CA ILE A 131 -8.59 14.87 0.70
C ILE A 131 -9.45 15.26 1.89
N TRP A 132 -8.87 16.03 2.80
CA TRP A 132 -9.46 16.47 4.07
C TRP A 132 -9.69 17.99 4.04
N VAL A 133 -10.95 18.39 3.84
CA VAL A 133 -11.32 19.78 3.53
C VAL A 133 -10.95 20.77 4.63
N ASN A 134 -11.28 20.46 5.88
CA ASN A 134 -10.99 21.38 6.99
C ASN A 134 -9.49 21.42 7.30
N LEU A 135 -8.82 20.27 7.22
CA LEU A 135 -7.37 20.17 7.42
C LEU A 135 -6.61 21.02 6.40
N PHE A 136 -6.94 20.90 5.11
CA PHE A 136 -6.26 21.67 4.06
C PHE A 136 -6.46 23.16 4.23
N GLN A 137 -7.69 23.58 4.52
CA GLN A 137 -8.00 24.99 4.79
C GLN A 137 -7.35 25.50 6.09
N ALA A 138 -7.27 24.68 7.14
CA ALA A 138 -6.61 25.04 8.39
C ALA A 138 -5.10 25.20 8.19
N ALA A 139 -4.45 24.26 7.51
CA ALA A 139 -3.02 24.35 7.20
C ALA A 139 -2.69 25.61 6.38
N SER A 140 -3.52 25.95 5.40
CA SER A 140 -3.38 27.18 4.62
C SER A 140 -3.47 28.43 5.48
N ARG A 141 -4.44 28.49 6.44
CA ARG A 141 -4.54 29.62 7.39
C ARG A 141 -3.33 29.74 8.30
N GLU A 142 -2.79 28.61 8.77
CA GLU A 142 -1.57 28.54 9.60
C GLU A 142 -0.28 28.67 8.78
N LYS A 143 -0.38 28.89 7.46
CA LYS A 143 0.75 29.00 6.53
C LYS A 143 1.65 27.76 6.53
N ILE A 144 1.11 26.58 6.78
CA ILE A 144 1.78 25.31 6.71
C ILE A 144 1.64 24.75 5.30
N PRO A 145 2.72 24.63 4.49
CA PRO A 145 2.64 24.06 3.15
C PRO A 145 2.20 22.60 3.20
N LEU A 146 1.16 22.25 2.44
CA LEU A 146 0.72 20.86 2.27
C LEU A 146 0.95 20.38 0.84
N PHE A 147 1.49 19.18 0.74
CA PHE A 147 1.73 18.48 -0.51
C PHE A 147 0.89 17.20 -0.56
N LEU A 148 0.31 16.91 -1.71
CA LEU A 148 -0.30 15.61 -1.99
C LEU A 148 0.70 14.80 -2.82
N ALA A 149 1.26 13.75 -2.25
CA ALA A 149 2.30 12.94 -2.87
C ALA A 149 1.78 11.56 -3.27
N ASN A 150 2.37 10.97 -4.33
CA ASN A 150 1.95 9.70 -4.90
C ASN A 150 0.44 9.68 -5.22
N ALA A 151 -0.08 10.83 -5.68
CA ALA A 151 -1.51 11.06 -5.83
C ALA A 151 -2.09 10.25 -7.00
N ARG A 152 -3.17 9.53 -6.73
CA ARG A 152 -3.93 8.82 -7.76
C ARG A 152 -5.42 9.06 -7.56
N LEU A 153 -6.19 9.13 -8.65
CA LEU A 153 -7.62 9.37 -8.57
C LEU A 153 -8.38 8.50 -9.58
N SER A 154 -9.16 7.54 -9.09
CA SER A 154 -10.01 6.73 -9.96
C SER A 154 -11.14 7.56 -10.62
N LYS A 155 -11.59 7.15 -11.80
CA LYS A 155 -12.75 7.76 -12.49
C LYS A 155 -14.01 7.76 -11.60
N LYS A 156 -14.19 6.72 -10.76
CA LYS A 156 -15.30 6.61 -9.82
C LYS A 156 -15.21 7.68 -8.72
N SER A 157 -14.03 7.83 -8.12
CA SER A 157 -13.77 8.83 -7.07
C SER A 157 -13.89 10.25 -7.62
N GLN A 158 -13.33 10.52 -8.81
CA GLN A 158 -13.45 11.80 -9.49
C GLN A 158 -14.92 12.22 -9.65
N LYS A 159 -15.79 11.33 -10.14
CA LYS A 159 -17.24 11.61 -10.25
C LYS A 159 -17.87 11.97 -8.90
N GLY A 160 -17.42 11.34 -7.82
CA GLY A 160 -17.86 11.66 -6.45
C GLY A 160 -17.43 13.08 -6.02
N TYR A 161 -16.16 13.43 -6.21
CA TYR A 161 -15.64 14.75 -5.88
C TYR A 161 -16.27 15.88 -6.72
N LEU A 162 -16.51 15.64 -8.00
CA LEU A 162 -17.18 16.62 -8.88
C LEU A 162 -18.61 16.93 -8.44
N LYS A 163 -19.36 15.94 -7.92
CA LYS A 163 -20.71 16.20 -7.35
C LYS A 163 -20.67 17.16 -6.14
N ALA A 164 -19.57 17.19 -5.41
CA ALA A 164 -19.36 18.08 -4.27
C ALA A 164 -18.24 19.11 -4.53
N ALA A 165 -18.05 19.53 -5.77
CA ALA A 165 -16.94 20.39 -6.20
C ALA A 165 -16.86 21.71 -5.42
N LYS A 166 -18.00 22.32 -5.06
CA LYS A 166 -18.04 23.55 -4.23
C LYS A 166 -17.40 23.37 -2.85
N LEU A 167 -17.33 22.14 -2.34
CA LEU A 167 -16.69 21.79 -1.09
C LEU A 167 -15.19 21.53 -1.27
N PHE A 168 -14.83 20.71 -2.26
CA PHE A 168 -13.46 20.21 -2.41
C PHE A 168 -12.52 21.16 -3.16
N ARG A 169 -12.98 21.86 -4.20
CA ARG A 169 -12.14 22.77 -4.99
C ARG A 169 -11.40 23.82 -4.16
N PRO A 170 -12.08 24.57 -3.23
CA PRO A 170 -11.37 25.57 -2.42
C PRO A 170 -10.30 24.96 -1.51
N ALA A 171 -10.47 23.71 -1.04
CA ALA A 171 -9.48 23.04 -0.23
C ALA A 171 -8.29 22.53 -1.07
N LEU A 172 -8.57 21.90 -2.22
CA LEU A 172 -7.52 21.42 -3.14
C LEU A 172 -6.69 22.56 -3.73
N ALA A 173 -7.28 23.73 -3.92
CA ALA A 173 -6.57 24.91 -4.41
C ALA A 173 -5.55 25.47 -3.40
N THR A 174 -5.59 25.05 -2.12
CA THR A 174 -4.61 25.49 -1.10
C THR A 174 -3.35 24.62 -1.06
N LEU A 175 -3.29 23.53 -1.82
CA LEU A 175 -2.11 22.67 -1.86
C LEU A 175 -0.90 23.43 -2.45
N ALA A 176 0.23 23.33 -1.77
CA ALA A 176 1.51 23.86 -2.23
C ALA A 176 2.02 23.08 -3.46
N GLY A 177 1.73 21.77 -3.52
CA GLY A 177 2.00 20.91 -4.67
C GLY A 177 1.15 19.65 -4.65
N CYS A 178 0.88 19.09 -5.85
CA CYS A 178 0.15 17.84 -6.03
C CYS A 178 0.91 16.97 -7.03
N PHE A 179 1.45 15.84 -6.58
CA PHE A 179 2.34 14.97 -7.35
C PHE A 179 1.63 13.69 -7.75
N ALA A 180 1.16 13.66 -8.98
CA ALA A 180 0.36 12.58 -9.54
C ALA A 180 1.24 11.41 -10.01
N GLN A 181 0.70 10.18 -9.94
CA GLN A 181 1.37 8.98 -10.43
C GLN A 181 1.41 8.93 -11.96
N THR A 182 0.32 9.34 -12.64
CA THR A 182 0.14 9.26 -14.09
C THR A 182 -0.45 10.56 -14.66
N GLN A 183 -0.36 10.75 -16.00
CA GLN A 183 -1.02 11.85 -16.68
C GLN A 183 -2.54 11.85 -16.49
N ASP A 184 -3.14 10.66 -16.52
CA ASP A 184 -4.56 10.45 -16.28
C ASP A 184 -4.98 10.88 -14.86
N ASP A 185 -4.16 10.56 -13.84
CA ASP A 185 -4.40 11.01 -12.48
C ASP A 185 -4.26 12.51 -12.37
N ALA A 186 -3.24 13.09 -12.99
CA ALA A 186 -3.02 14.53 -13.00
C ALA A 186 -4.19 15.29 -13.64
N GLN A 187 -4.71 14.80 -14.78
CA GLN A 187 -5.88 15.39 -15.41
C GLN A 187 -7.09 15.35 -14.47
N ARG A 188 -7.39 14.20 -13.89
CA ARG A 188 -8.52 14.04 -12.95
C ARG A 188 -8.38 14.92 -11.71
N LEU A 189 -7.16 15.06 -11.17
CA LEU A 189 -6.88 15.93 -10.02
C LEU A 189 -7.10 17.42 -10.35
N ARG A 190 -6.65 17.88 -11.53
CA ARG A 190 -6.92 19.25 -12.00
C ARG A 190 -8.41 19.52 -12.17
N GLU A 191 -9.15 18.57 -12.73
CA GLU A 191 -10.60 18.69 -12.93
C GLU A 191 -11.38 18.83 -11.63
N ILE A 192 -10.94 18.17 -10.55
CA ILE A 192 -11.55 18.32 -9.22
C ILE A 192 -11.05 19.57 -8.46
N GLY A 193 -10.07 20.30 -9.01
CA GLY A 193 -9.62 21.59 -8.51
C GLY A 193 -8.26 21.62 -7.80
N ALA A 194 -7.45 20.58 -7.93
CA ALA A 194 -6.09 20.64 -7.41
C ALA A 194 -5.22 21.62 -8.22
N ALA A 195 -4.50 22.48 -7.50
CA ALA A 195 -3.49 23.37 -8.07
C ALA A 195 -2.10 22.70 -8.11
N ASN A 196 -1.17 23.27 -8.89
CA ASN A 196 0.25 22.87 -8.92
C ASN A 196 0.45 21.35 -9.14
N VAL A 197 -0.29 20.77 -10.11
CA VAL A 197 -0.27 19.34 -10.39
C VAL A 197 0.84 18.99 -11.36
N ASN A 198 1.82 18.20 -10.87
CA ASN A 198 2.92 17.65 -11.66
C ASN A 198 2.85 16.11 -11.68
N VAL A 199 3.26 15.48 -12.79
CA VAL A 199 3.36 14.02 -12.90
C VAL A 199 4.79 13.61 -12.55
N LEU A 200 4.99 13.01 -11.37
CA LEU A 200 6.30 12.63 -10.88
C LEU A 200 6.50 11.12 -10.72
N GLY A 201 5.46 10.33 -10.96
CA GLY A 201 5.51 8.87 -10.94
C GLY A 201 5.00 8.27 -9.62
N ASN A 202 5.29 6.97 -9.43
CA ASN A 202 4.78 6.20 -8.30
C ASN A 202 5.93 5.74 -7.41
N THR A 203 5.93 6.17 -6.14
CA THR A 203 6.95 5.84 -5.14
C THR A 203 7.10 4.33 -4.87
N LYS A 204 6.11 3.52 -5.24
CA LYS A 204 6.19 2.07 -5.09
C LYS A 204 7.27 1.43 -5.96
N TYR A 205 7.66 2.06 -7.07
CA TYR A 205 8.79 1.61 -7.90
C TYR A 205 10.16 1.86 -7.25
N ASP A 206 10.23 2.77 -6.29
CA ASP A 206 11.45 3.09 -5.57
C ASP A 206 11.70 2.18 -4.36
N ILE A 207 10.74 1.29 -4.03
CA ILE A 207 10.91 0.32 -2.95
C ILE A 207 11.98 -0.70 -3.36
N ILE A 208 13.08 -0.71 -2.62
CA ILE A 208 14.17 -1.66 -2.82
C ILE A 208 13.86 -2.94 -2.01
N PRO A 209 13.86 -4.13 -2.65
CA PRO A 209 13.75 -5.38 -1.92
C PRO A 209 14.85 -5.50 -0.87
N PRO A 210 14.55 -5.95 0.36
CA PRO A 210 15.57 -6.17 1.38
C PRO A 210 16.66 -7.11 0.87
N GLN A 211 17.91 -6.64 0.93
CA GLN A 211 19.07 -7.50 0.66
C GLN A 211 19.42 -8.29 1.92
N ASN A 212 19.90 -9.54 1.73
CA ASN A 212 20.34 -10.42 2.83
C ASN A 212 19.28 -10.62 3.93
N HIS A 213 18.03 -10.78 3.54
CA HIS A 213 16.96 -11.03 4.50
C HIS A 213 17.13 -12.45 5.06
N HIS A 214 17.46 -12.58 6.35
CA HIS A 214 17.66 -13.87 7.01
C HIS A 214 16.52 -14.88 6.80
N LEU A 215 15.27 -14.39 6.66
CA LEU A 215 14.11 -15.24 6.37
C LEU A 215 14.17 -15.86 4.96
N VAL A 216 14.78 -15.23 3.98
CA VAL A 216 14.92 -15.79 2.63
C VAL A 216 15.82 -17.00 2.64
N GLU A 217 16.97 -16.91 3.32
CA GLU A 217 17.90 -18.03 3.49
C GLU A 217 17.23 -19.18 4.27
N GLN A 218 16.54 -18.84 5.34
CA GLN A 218 15.77 -19.80 6.14
C GLN A 218 14.69 -20.49 5.30
N PHE A 219 13.92 -19.76 4.52
CA PHE A 219 12.87 -20.33 3.66
C PHE A 219 13.45 -21.23 2.58
N ARG A 220 14.57 -20.83 1.97
CA ARG A 220 15.30 -21.69 1.00
C ARG A 220 15.79 -22.98 1.63
N GLN A 221 16.36 -22.91 2.83
CA GLN A 221 16.78 -24.11 3.57
C GLN A 221 15.58 -25.02 3.90
N TRP A 222 14.44 -24.43 4.29
CA TRP A 222 13.25 -25.20 4.61
C TRP A 222 12.58 -25.85 3.41
N VAL A 223 12.55 -25.17 2.27
CA VAL A 223 11.90 -25.65 1.04
C VAL A 223 12.82 -26.58 0.23
N GLY A 224 14.13 -26.43 0.37
CA GLY A 224 15.13 -27.17 -0.41
C GLY A 224 15.13 -26.76 -1.88
N ASN A 225 15.35 -27.74 -2.77
CA ASN A 225 15.52 -27.51 -4.21
C ASN A 225 14.19 -27.51 -5.00
N ARG A 226 13.05 -27.55 -4.33
CA ARG A 226 11.74 -27.54 -5.01
C ARG A 226 11.51 -26.21 -5.71
N ARG A 227 10.83 -26.25 -6.85
CA ARG A 227 10.31 -25.05 -7.52
C ARG A 227 9.10 -24.51 -6.79
N VAL A 228 8.95 -23.20 -6.74
CA VAL A 228 7.96 -22.55 -5.88
C VAL A 228 7.05 -21.64 -6.68
N LEU A 229 5.75 -21.94 -6.64
CA LEU A 229 4.70 -20.98 -6.99
C LEU A 229 4.20 -20.29 -5.72
N VAL A 230 4.36 -18.98 -5.63
CA VAL A 230 3.75 -18.15 -4.56
C VAL A 230 2.49 -17.48 -5.08
N ALA A 231 1.35 -17.84 -4.54
CA ALA A 231 0.08 -17.14 -4.75
C ALA A 231 -0.11 -16.11 -3.63
N ALA A 232 0.24 -14.87 -3.93
CA ALA A 232 0.45 -13.80 -2.96
C ALA A 232 -0.78 -12.87 -2.82
N SER A 233 -1.06 -12.45 -1.60
CA SER A 233 -2.10 -11.45 -1.29
C SER A 233 -3.51 -11.87 -1.77
N LEU A 234 -3.84 -13.13 -1.61
CA LEU A 234 -5.10 -13.73 -2.04
C LEU A 234 -6.30 -13.08 -1.35
N ARG A 235 -7.39 -12.94 -2.08
CA ARG A 235 -8.62 -12.28 -1.66
C ARG A 235 -9.83 -13.20 -1.77
N GLU A 236 -10.86 -12.82 -1.04
CA GLU A 236 -12.22 -13.38 -1.17
C GLU A 236 -13.19 -12.26 -1.51
N LYS A 237 -14.17 -12.55 -2.35
CA LYS A 237 -15.28 -11.65 -2.62
C LYS A 237 -16.57 -12.45 -2.90
N ASP A 238 -17.64 -12.08 -2.19
CA ASP A 238 -18.99 -12.62 -2.37
C ASP A 238 -19.05 -14.17 -2.28
N GLY A 239 -18.21 -14.73 -1.39
CA GLY A 239 -18.11 -16.17 -1.16
C GLY A 239 -17.16 -16.91 -2.11
N VAL A 240 -16.52 -16.22 -3.06
CA VAL A 240 -15.51 -16.79 -3.96
C VAL A 240 -14.12 -16.47 -3.44
N ASP A 241 -13.34 -17.49 -3.10
CA ASP A 241 -11.99 -17.36 -2.55
C ASP A 241 -10.93 -17.78 -3.56
N GLU A 242 -9.96 -16.91 -3.83
CA GLU A 242 -8.86 -17.20 -4.77
C GLU A 242 -8.02 -18.41 -4.34
N ALA A 243 -7.83 -18.62 -3.02
CA ALA A 243 -7.12 -19.81 -2.53
C ALA A 243 -7.84 -21.10 -2.92
N GLU A 244 -9.17 -21.13 -2.75
CA GLU A 244 -9.99 -22.25 -3.15
C GLU A 244 -9.95 -22.48 -4.66
N LEU A 245 -10.15 -21.42 -5.48
CA LEU A 245 -10.08 -21.51 -6.94
C LEU A 245 -8.75 -22.10 -7.43
N ILE A 246 -7.64 -21.70 -6.81
CA ILE A 246 -6.30 -22.21 -7.17
C ILE A 246 -6.17 -23.68 -6.76
N LEU A 247 -6.59 -24.04 -5.55
CA LEU A 247 -6.52 -25.42 -5.05
C LEU A 247 -7.34 -26.40 -5.89
N GLN A 248 -8.49 -25.98 -6.40
CA GLN A 248 -9.33 -26.80 -7.32
C GLN A 248 -8.59 -27.20 -8.61
N GLN A 249 -7.65 -26.39 -9.07
CA GLN A 249 -6.91 -26.58 -10.30
C GLN A 249 -5.50 -27.12 -10.07
N TRP A 250 -4.97 -27.01 -8.83
CA TRP A 250 -3.60 -27.38 -8.51
C TRP A 250 -3.41 -28.90 -8.61
N GLN A 251 -2.47 -29.30 -9.46
CA GLN A 251 -2.03 -30.69 -9.57
C GLN A 251 -0.63 -30.78 -8.99
N SER A 252 -0.53 -31.34 -7.80
CA SER A 252 0.73 -31.45 -7.10
C SER A 252 1.64 -32.48 -7.72
N ASN A 253 2.93 -32.17 -7.82
CA ASN A 253 4.01 -33.12 -7.98
C ASN A 253 5.05 -32.87 -6.86
N ASN A 254 5.96 -33.83 -6.66
CA ASN A 254 6.94 -33.73 -5.56
C ASN A 254 8.01 -32.64 -5.79
N ASP A 255 8.16 -32.14 -7.02
CA ASP A 255 9.19 -31.17 -7.40
C ASP A 255 8.72 -29.72 -7.27
N THR A 256 7.42 -29.50 -7.01
CA THR A 256 6.84 -28.17 -6.86
C THR A 256 6.17 -27.98 -5.51
N LEU A 257 6.27 -26.76 -4.98
CA LEU A 257 5.56 -26.30 -3.79
C LEU A 257 4.64 -25.15 -4.14
N LEU A 258 3.37 -25.27 -3.76
CA LEU A 258 2.43 -24.16 -3.78
C LEU A 258 2.46 -23.44 -2.43
N VAL A 259 2.74 -22.13 -2.46
CA VAL A 259 2.68 -21.27 -1.26
C VAL A 259 1.48 -20.36 -1.40
N LEU A 260 0.50 -20.49 -0.49
CA LEU A 260 -0.68 -19.64 -0.44
C LEU A 260 -0.51 -18.57 0.64
N VAL A 261 -0.54 -17.29 0.28
CA VAL A 261 -0.41 -16.18 1.21
C VAL A 261 -1.66 -15.30 1.14
N PRO A 262 -2.68 -15.55 1.99
CA PRO A 262 -3.87 -14.72 2.04
C PRO A 262 -3.55 -13.28 2.50
N ARG A 263 -4.30 -12.30 1.98
CA ARG A 263 -4.11 -10.87 2.30
C ARG A 263 -4.45 -10.52 3.74
N HIS A 264 -5.38 -11.24 4.34
CA HIS A 264 -5.94 -10.93 5.66
C HIS A 264 -5.75 -12.09 6.62
N PRO A 265 -5.31 -11.84 7.88
CA PRO A 265 -5.05 -12.88 8.86
C PRO A 265 -6.25 -13.81 9.13
N GLU A 266 -7.48 -13.27 9.08
CA GLU A 266 -8.70 -14.05 9.26
C GLU A 266 -8.93 -15.11 8.18
N ARG A 267 -8.18 -15.06 7.06
CA ARG A 267 -8.26 -16.04 5.97
C ARG A 267 -7.17 -17.11 6.04
N PHE A 268 -6.19 -16.98 6.95
CA PHE A 268 -5.09 -17.97 7.06
C PHE A 268 -5.61 -19.37 7.39
N GLY A 269 -6.47 -19.47 8.41
CA GLY A 269 -7.09 -20.75 8.79
C GLY A 269 -7.96 -21.34 7.69
N VAL A 270 -8.72 -20.49 6.99
CA VAL A 270 -9.60 -20.89 5.92
C VAL A 270 -8.81 -21.48 4.73
N ALA A 271 -7.71 -20.85 4.33
CA ALA A 271 -6.86 -21.38 3.25
C ALA A 271 -6.22 -22.73 3.63
N PHE A 272 -5.88 -22.91 4.89
CA PHE A 272 -5.38 -24.19 5.40
C PHE A 272 -6.47 -25.29 5.35
N GLU A 273 -7.68 -24.98 5.81
CA GLU A 273 -8.82 -25.88 5.77
C GLU A 273 -9.18 -26.29 4.34
N TRP A 274 -9.22 -25.34 3.39
CA TRP A 274 -9.41 -25.64 1.97
C TRP A 274 -8.34 -26.60 1.44
N ALA A 275 -7.04 -26.34 1.71
CA ALA A 275 -5.98 -27.21 1.23
C ALA A 275 -6.13 -28.65 1.76
N GLN A 276 -6.53 -28.84 3.01
CA GLN A 276 -6.80 -30.16 3.60
C GLN A 276 -8.03 -30.82 2.99
N GLN A 277 -9.13 -30.07 2.76
CA GLN A 277 -10.35 -30.60 2.15
C GLN A 277 -10.12 -31.10 0.72
N TYR A 278 -9.24 -30.43 -0.04
CA TYR A 278 -8.80 -30.90 -1.37
C TYR A 278 -7.75 -32.02 -1.31
N GLY A 279 -7.43 -32.53 -0.12
CA GLY A 279 -6.56 -33.69 0.09
C GLY A 279 -5.05 -33.40 0.03
N PHE A 280 -4.62 -32.13 0.05
CA PHE A 280 -3.20 -31.79 0.03
C PHE A 280 -2.52 -31.96 1.40
N LYS A 281 -1.31 -32.49 1.42
CA LYS A 281 -0.44 -32.43 2.59
C LYS A 281 0.03 -31.00 2.79
N THR A 282 -0.36 -30.40 3.92
CA THR A 282 -0.26 -28.96 4.15
C THR A 282 0.47 -28.65 5.45
N GLN A 283 1.36 -27.66 5.43
CA GLN A 283 2.01 -27.06 6.61
C GLN A 283 1.74 -25.55 6.65
N LYS A 284 1.95 -24.95 7.83
CA LYS A 284 1.85 -23.51 8.04
C LYS A 284 3.24 -22.90 8.28
N ARG A 285 3.43 -21.65 7.85
CA ARG A 285 4.64 -20.89 8.16
C ARG A 285 4.81 -20.67 9.68
N SER A 286 3.70 -20.47 10.40
CA SER A 286 3.69 -20.25 11.84
C SER A 286 4.21 -21.46 12.66
N GLU A 287 4.27 -22.66 12.09
CA GLU A 287 4.87 -23.83 12.70
C GLU A 287 6.39 -23.70 12.88
N ASN A 288 7.00 -22.76 12.17
CA ASN A 288 8.43 -22.40 12.28
C ASN A 288 9.38 -23.60 12.15
N GLN A 289 9.12 -24.45 11.18
CA GLN A 289 9.88 -25.69 10.91
C GLN A 289 10.12 -25.89 9.42
N ALA A 290 11.05 -26.78 9.07
CA ALA A 290 11.33 -27.15 7.69
C ALA A 290 10.07 -27.71 7.00
N VAL A 291 9.91 -27.39 5.73
CA VAL A 291 8.82 -27.89 4.89
C VAL A 291 9.15 -29.34 4.51
N LEU A 292 8.30 -30.27 4.94
CA LEU A 292 8.53 -31.70 4.71
C LEU A 292 8.51 -32.04 3.21
N PRO A 293 9.25 -33.04 2.76
CA PRO A 293 9.30 -33.42 1.34
C PRO A 293 7.92 -33.71 0.73
N GLU A 294 7.03 -34.32 1.53
CA GLU A 294 5.66 -34.62 1.13
C GLU A 294 4.68 -33.45 1.18
N THR A 295 5.06 -32.30 1.75
CA THR A 295 4.19 -31.10 1.80
C THR A 295 4.01 -30.54 0.40
N GLN A 296 2.76 -30.40 0.00
CA GLN A 296 2.34 -29.97 -1.32
C GLN A 296 1.89 -28.51 -1.34
N VAL A 297 1.33 -28.07 -0.20
CA VAL A 297 0.86 -26.69 0.01
C VAL A 297 1.44 -26.14 1.30
N TRP A 298 2.02 -24.96 1.24
CA TRP A 298 2.53 -24.25 2.41
C TRP A 298 1.75 -22.95 2.59
N ILE A 299 1.10 -22.80 3.73
CA ILE A 299 0.31 -21.60 4.03
C ILE A 299 1.22 -20.54 4.65
N GLY A 300 1.35 -19.42 3.98
CA GLY A 300 2.06 -18.25 4.47
C GLY A 300 1.17 -17.44 5.40
N ASP A 301 0.99 -17.94 6.63
CA ASP A 301 0.13 -17.39 7.67
C ASP A 301 0.87 -16.38 8.57
N SER A 302 1.66 -15.51 7.95
CA SER A 302 2.47 -14.50 8.63
C SER A 302 2.25 -13.11 8.03
N MET A 303 2.53 -12.09 8.83
CA MET A 303 2.46 -10.69 8.39
C MET A 303 3.86 -10.08 8.32
N GLY A 304 4.07 -9.22 7.29
CA GLY A 304 5.34 -8.51 7.15
C GLY A 304 6.44 -9.26 6.40
N GLU A 305 6.25 -10.52 6.05
CA GLU A 305 7.26 -11.40 5.43
C GLU A 305 7.13 -11.49 3.89
N MET A 306 6.32 -10.65 3.25
CA MET A 306 5.96 -10.79 1.83
C MET A 306 7.19 -10.81 0.90
N PHE A 307 8.20 -9.97 1.17
CA PHE A 307 9.43 -9.97 0.37
C PHE A 307 10.21 -11.30 0.47
N ALA A 308 10.15 -11.98 1.63
CA ALA A 308 10.78 -13.29 1.77
C ALA A 308 10.08 -14.33 0.89
N TYR A 309 8.74 -14.31 0.82
CA TYR A 309 7.99 -15.16 -0.11
C TYR A 309 8.30 -14.83 -1.57
N TYR A 310 8.34 -13.54 -1.94
CA TYR A 310 8.68 -13.15 -3.31
C TYR A 310 10.09 -13.59 -3.70
N GLN A 311 11.08 -13.41 -2.82
CA GLN A 311 12.46 -13.81 -3.11
C GLN A 311 12.65 -15.34 -3.13
N LEU A 312 11.83 -16.10 -2.39
CA LEU A 312 11.78 -17.56 -2.46
C LEU A 312 11.22 -18.05 -3.80
N ALA A 313 10.20 -17.38 -4.33
CA ALA A 313 9.42 -17.83 -5.49
C ALA A 313 10.24 -17.95 -6.78
N ASP A 314 9.88 -18.90 -7.65
CA ASP A 314 10.21 -18.90 -9.07
C ASP A 314 9.14 -18.18 -9.88
N VAL A 315 7.87 -18.43 -9.56
CA VAL A 315 6.69 -17.78 -10.15
C VAL A 315 5.83 -17.18 -9.05
N VAL A 316 5.34 -15.96 -9.26
CA VAL A 316 4.44 -15.26 -8.34
C VAL A 316 3.11 -14.98 -9.03
N PHE A 317 2.02 -15.42 -8.44
CA PHE A 317 0.69 -14.91 -8.77
C PHE A 317 0.29 -13.83 -7.77
N VAL A 318 -0.25 -12.71 -8.25
CA VAL A 318 -0.70 -11.60 -7.40
C VAL A 318 -2.23 -11.57 -7.32
N GLY A 319 -2.75 -11.86 -6.14
CA GLY A 319 -4.17 -11.99 -5.86
C GLY A 319 -4.96 -10.68 -5.89
N GLY A 320 -6.26 -10.80 -5.64
CA GLY A 320 -7.25 -9.75 -5.85
C GLY A 320 -7.60 -9.58 -7.33
N SER A 321 -7.06 -10.42 -8.18
CA SER A 321 -7.13 -10.30 -9.63
C SER A 321 -7.96 -11.39 -10.32
N LEU A 322 -8.19 -12.55 -9.69
CA LEU A 322 -9.17 -13.55 -10.15
C LEU A 322 -10.59 -13.23 -9.65
N VAL A 323 -10.69 -12.47 -8.57
CA VAL A 323 -11.97 -11.95 -8.06
C VAL A 323 -12.03 -10.43 -8.23
N GLU A 324 -13.23 -9.86 -8.25
CA GLU A 324 -13.45 -8.42 -8.51
C GLU A 324 -13.08 -7.53 -7.30
N THR A 325 -11.83 -7.70 -6.79
CA THR A 325 -11.28 -6.85 -5.70
C THR A 325 -10.16 -5.93 -6.15
N GLY A 326 -9.70 -6.10 -7.39
CA GLY A 326 -8.56 -5.37 -7.97
C GLY A 326 -7.21 -5.98 -7.57
N CYS A 327 -6.36 -6.22 -8.56
CA CYS A 327 -5.01 -6.76 -8.38
C CYS A 327 -4.26 -6.02 -7.26
N GLN A 328 -3.54 -6.78 -6.43
CA GLN A 328 -2.65 -6.21 -5.42
C GLN A 328 -1.33 -5.75 -6.07
N ASN A 329 -0.32 -5.41 -5.28
CA ASN A 329 0.91 -4.80 -5.78
C ASN A 329 1.76 -5.79 -6.59
N ILE A 330 1.83 -5.60 -7.92
CA ILE A 330 2.69 -6.38 -8.82
C ILE A 330 4.14 -5.85 -8.86
N ILE A 331 4.38 -4.62 -8.40
CA ILE A 331 5.68 -3.97 -8.49
C ILE A 331 6.70 -4.67 -7.57
N GLU A 332 6.27 -5.05 -6.35
CA GLU A 332 7.14 -5.74 -5.39
C GLU A 332 7.73 -7.07 -5.93
N PRO A 333 6.95 -8.03 -6.45
CA PRO A 333 7.54 -9.23 -7.02
C PRO A 333 8.33 -8.96 -8.30
N MET A 334 7.96 -7.96 -9.12
CA MET A 334 8.76 -7.54 -10.27
C MET A 334 10.12 -6.97 -9.84
N SER A 335 10.17 -6.19 -8.76
CA SER A 335 11.42 -5.66 -8.20
C SER A 335 12.35 -6.75 -7.65
N CYS A 336 11.79 -7.91 -7.31
CA CYS A 336 12.54 -9.12 -6.94
C CYS A 336 13.00 -9.94 -8.16
N GLY A 337 12.75 -9.50 -9.39
CA GLY A 337 13.11 -10.22 -10.61
C GLY A 337 12.38 -11.55 -10.74
N LYS A 338 11.07 -11.57 -10.50
CA LYS A 338 10.26 -12.80 -10.56
C LYS A 338 9.36 -12.81 -11.78
N VAL A 339 8.99 -14.02 -12.23
CA VAL A 339 7.88 -14.19 -13.16
C VAL A 339 6.59 -13.81 -12.46
N VAL A 340 5.87 -12.82 -12.97
CA VAL A 340 4.66 -12.28 -12.33
C VAL A 340 3.43 -12.57 -13.17
N LEU A 341 2.45 -13.20 -12.54
CA LEU A 341 1.14 -13.52 -13.11
C LEU A 341 0.05 -12.76 -12.34
N PHE A 342 -0.99 -12.31 -13.04
CA PHE A 342 -2.18 -11.70 -12.43
C PHE A 342 -3.42 -11.95 -13.29
N GLY A 343 -4.61 -11.92 -12.68
CA GLY A 343 -5.89 -12.15 -13.35
C GLY A 343 -6.49 -10.90 -14.00
N GLN A 344 -7.80 -10.93 -14.28
CA GLN A 344 -8.49 -9.92 -15.09
C GLN A 344 -8.81 -8.61 -14.33
N SER A 345 -9.01 -8.69 -13.01
CA SER A 345 -9.39 -7.52 -12.20
C SER A 345 -8.15 -6.72 -11.79
N ILE A 346 -7.84 -5.63 -12.50
CA ILE A 346 -6.57 -4.88 -12.34
C ILE A 346 -6.72 -3.45 -11.82
N TYR A 347 -7.93 -2.97 -11.52
CA TYR A 347 -8.24 -1.56 -11.31
C TYR A 347 -7.45 -0.87 -10.17
N ASN A 348 -6.91 -1.61 -9.19
CA ASN A 348 -6.08 -1.02 -8.12
C ASN A 348 -4.66 -0.68 -8.60
N PHE A 349 -4.14 -1.42 -9.58
CA PHE A 349 -2.80 -1.25 -10.16
C PHE A 349 -2.85 -1.19 -11.69
N GLN A 350 -3.93 -0.63 -12.26
CA GLN A 350 -4.21 -0.65 -13.69
C GLN A 350 -3.00 -0.21 -14.52
N ALA A 351 -2.45 0.97 -14.26
CA ALA A 351 -1.33 1.50 -15.03
C ALA A 351 -0.08 0.60 -14.96
N ALA A 352 0.21 0.02 -13.77
CA ALA A 352 1.33 -0.88 -13.61
C ALA A 352 1.10 -2.21 -14.35
N CYS A 353 -0.12 -2.77 -14.27
CA CYS A 353 -0.48 -4.00 -14.96
C CYS A 353 -0.42 -3.84 -16.49
N GLU A 354 -1.05 -2.79 -17.02
CA GLU A 354 -1.04 -2.49 -18.47
C GLU A 354 0.38 -2.24 -18.99
N GLY A 355 1.18 -1.44 -18.26
CA GLY A 355 2.57 -1.18 -18.62
C GLY A 355 3.45 -2.44 -18.57
N ALA A 356 3.27 -3.29 -17.57
CA ALA A 356 3.99 -4.54 -17.45
C ALA A 356 3.64 -5.54 -18.56
N LEU A 357 2.38 -5.59 -19.01
CA LEU A 357 1.98 -6.40 -20.16
C LEU A 357 2.61 -5.90 -21.46
N LEU A 358 2.55 -4.59 -21.71
CA LEU A 358 3.11 -3.98 -22.93
C LEU A 358 4.62 -4.18 -23.05
N SER A 359 5.33 -4.18 -21.92
CA SER A 359 6.79 -4.40 -21.85
C SER A 359 7.20 -5.87 -21.75
N GLY A 360 6.24 -6.81 -21.73
CA GLY A 360 6.52 -8.24 -21.53
C GLY A 360 7.12 -8.56 -20.16
N ALA A 361 6.85 -7.73 -19.16
CA ALA A 361 7.35 -7.86 -17.78
C ALA A 361 6.46 -8.73 -16.89
N ALA A 362 5.25 -9.02 -17.33
CA ALA A 362 4.28 -9.88 -16.61
C ALA A 362 3.34 -10.56 -17.59
N ARG A 363 2.53 -11.51 -17.09
CA ARG A 363 1.48 -12.18 -17.88
C ARG A 363 0.14 -12.05 -17.17
N GLN A 364 -0.91 -11.81 -17.96
CA GLN A 364 -2.28 -11.85 -17.50
C GLN A 364 -2.89 -13.23 -17.79
N VAL A 365 -3.57 -13.79 -16.81
CA VAL A 365 -4.27 -15.08 -16.91
C VAL A 365 -5.78 -14.87 -16.89
N GLN A 366 -6.53 -15.78 -17.52
CA GLN A 366 -7.98 -15.67 -17.66
C GLN A 366 -8.73 -16.08 -16.39
N ASP A 367 -8.30 -17.20 -15.81
CA ASP A 367 -8.91 -17.84 -14.65
C ASP A 367 -7.87 -18.68 -13.87
N ALA A 368 -8.33 -19.42 -12.86
CA ALA A 368 -7.45 -20.25 -12.05
C ALA A 368 -6.84 -21.45 -12.82
N ALA A 369 -7.55 -21.98 -13.82
CA ALA A 369 -7.03 -23.07 -14.65
C ALA A 369 -5.89 -22.57 -15.54
N ASP A 370 -6.08 -21.42 -16.18
CA ASP A 370 -5.03 -20.77 -16.98
C ASP A 370 -3.86 -20.32 -16.11
N LEU A 371 -4.11 -19.84 -14.88
CA LEU A 371 -3.07 -19.54 -13.91
C LEU A 371 -2.19 -20.75 -13.63
N VAL A 372 -2.78 -21.87 -13.23
CA VAL A 372 -2.03 -23.07 -12.86
C VAL A 372 -1.25 -23.60 -14.06
N LYS A 373 -1.88 -23.66 -15.23
CA LYS A 373 -1.23 -24.06 -16.49
C LYS A 373 -0.03 -23.16 -16.82
N THR A 374 -0.21 -21.84 -16.75
CA THR A 374 0.85 -20.87 -17.05
C THR A 374 1.97 -20.91 -16.02
N ALA A 375 1.65 -21.08 -14.74
CA ALA A 375 2.64 -21.20 -13.68
C ALA A 375 3.50 -22.48 -13.87
N ILE A 376 2.88 -23.63 -14.09
CA ILE A 376 3.59 -24.90 -14.36
C ILE A 376 4.47 -24.78 -15.60
N TYR A 377 4.00 -24.09 -16.64
CA TYR A 377 4.80 -23.81 -17.83
C TYR A 377 6.10 -23.09 -17.47
N TYR A 378 6.05 -21.94 -16.78
CA TYR A 378 7.26 -21.20 -16.41
C TYR A 378 8.13 -21.91 -15.36
N LEU A 379 7.54 -22.69 -14.46
CA LEU A 379 8.29 -23.56 -13.57
C LEU A 379 9.09 -24.62 -14.33
N SER A 380 8.61 -25.07 -15.50
CA SER A 380 9.28 -26.07 -16.33
C SER A 380 10.22 -25.48 -17.38
N HIS A 381 10.02 -24.21 -17.77
CA HIS A 381 10.77 -23.50 -18.81
C HIS A 381 11.47 -22.26 -18.20
N ALA A 382 12.48 -22.53 -17.37
CA ALA A 382 13.19 -21.50 -16.60
C ALA A 382 13.85 -20.42 -17.49
N ASP A 383 14.31 -20.78 -18.69
CA ASP A 383 14.93 -19.83 -19.63
C ASP A 383 13.92 -18.77 -20.09
N GLU A 384 12.70 -19.17 -20.44
CA GLU A 384 11.64 -18.24 -20.81
C GLU A 384 11.16 -17.40 -19.60
N GLY A 385 11.08 -18.02 -18.43
CA GLY A 385 10.82 -17.33 -17.17
C GLY A 385 11.87 -16.23 -16.89
N SER A 386 13.13 -16.51 -17.16
CA SER A 386 14.24 -15.56 -16.98
C SER A 386 14.11 -14.32 -17.87
N ILE A 387 13.53 -14.46 -19.06
CA ILE A 387 13.26 -13.30 -19.96
C ILE A 387 12.20 -12.39 -19.34
N LEU A 388 11.09 -12.96 -18.85
CA LEU A 388 10.06 -12.16 -18.16
C LEU A 388 10.62 -11.48 -16.91
N ALA A 389 11.38 -12.21 -16.11
CA ALA A 389 12.00 -11.69 -14.89
C ALA A 389 12.96 -10.52 -15.18
N LYS A 390 13.77 -10.62 -16.25
CA LYS A 390 14.65 -9.55 -16.72
C LYS A 390 13.85 -8.33 -17.18
N ASN A 391 12.79 -8.54 -17.97
CA ASN A 391 11.90 -7.46 -18.40
C ASN A 391 11.21 -6.79 -17.20
N ALA A 392 10.82 -7.58 -16.16
CA ALA A 392 10.24 -7.06 -14.93
C ALA A 392 11.19 -6.11 -14.19
N LEU A 393 12.46 -6.50 -14.01
CA LEU A 393 13.50 -5.64 -13.43
C LEU A 393 13.72 -4.36 -14.24
N GLN A 394 13.81 -4.49 -15.56
CA GLN A 394 13.99 -3.36 -16.45
C GLN A 394 12.79 -2.39 -16.40
N PHE A 395 11.57 -2.93 -16.40
CA PHE A 395 10.35 -2.14 -16.28
C PHE A 395 10.32 -1.36 -14.95
N VAL A 396 10.64 -2.01 -13.83
CA VAL A 396 10.73 -1.33 -12.53
C VAL A 396 11.78 -0.23 -12.57
N ALA A 397 12.99 -0.51 -13.05
CA ALA A 397 14.09 0.45 -13.11
C ALA A 397 13.75 1.71 -13.94
N GLN A 398 13.01 1.56 -15.05
CA GLN A 398 12.55 2.68 -15.88
C GLN A 398 11.57 3.62 -15.18
N HIS A 399 10.87 3.13 -14.14
CA HIS A 399 9.85 3.88 -13.41
C HIS A 399 10.35 4.42 -12.06
N GLN A 400 11.59 4.11 -11.67
CA GLN A 400 12.21 4.59 -10.43
C GLN A 400 12.50 6.10 -10.43
N GLY A 401 12.84 6.62 -9.25
CA GLY A 401 13.20 8.02 -9.02
C GLY A 401 12.02 8.94 -8.73
N ALA A 402 10.80 8.41 -8.60
CA ALA A 402 9.62 9.21 -8.28
C ALA A 402 9.75 9.93 -6.93
N SER A 403 10.28 9.25 -5.93
CA SER A 403 10.45 9.79 -4.57
C SER A 403 11.44 10.94 -4.53
N GLU A 404 12.58 10.82 -5.22
CA GLU A 404 13.58 11.90 -5.30
C GLU A 404 13.02 13.11 -6.06
N ARG A 405 12.34 12.88 -7.21
CA ARG A 405 11.68 13.98 -7.94
C ARG A 405 10.64 14.71 -7.09
N MET A 406 9.87 13.98 -6.26
CA MET A 406 8.91 14.58 -5.33
C MET A 406 9.61 15.38 -4.22
N ALA A 407 10.68 14.82 -3.65
CA ALA A 407 11.46 15.51 -2.62
C ALA A 407 12.08 16.82 -3.14
N LEU A 408 12.69 16.79 -4.31
CA LEU A 408 13.22 17.99 -4.97
C LEU A 408 12.13 19.03 -5.26
N ALA A 409 11.00 18.63 -5.78
CA ALA A 409 9.87 19.53 -6.03
C ALA A 409 9.35 20.18 -4.73
N ILE A 410 9.34 19.44 -3.61
CA ILE A 410 9.00 19.99 -2.28
C ILE A 410 10.05 21.04 -1.86
N VAL A 411 11.33 20.73 -2.01
CA VAL A 411 12.42 21.66 -1.67
C VAL A 411 12.30 22.96 -2.45
N GLU A 412 12.12 22.89 -3.76
CA GLU A 412 11.97 24.06 -4.64
C GLU A 412 10.79 24.96 -4.22
N VAL A 413 9.62 24.36 -3.94
CA VAL A 413 8.46 25.13 -3.48
C VAL A 413 8.70 25.78 -2.12
N LEU A 414 9.35 25.07 -1.18
CA LEU A 414 9.64 25.64 0.14
C LEU A 414 10.67 26.78 0.07
N GLN A 415 11.66 26.70 -0.80
CA GLN A 415 12.63 27.79 -1.03
C GLN A 415 11.95 29.03 -1.64
N ALA A 416 11.07 28.83 -2.62
CA ALA A 416 10.30 29.94 -3.22
C ALA A 416 9.40 30.65 -2.20
N HIS A 417 8.86 29.92 -1.21
CA HIS A 417 8.05 30.52 -0.14
C HIS A 417 8.88 31.29 0.91
N GLN A 418 10.19 31.03 1.03
CA GLN A 418 11.06 31.77 1.96
C GLN A 418 11.58 33.09 1.36
N THR A 419 11.55 33.21 0.04
CA THR A 419 12.04 34.41 -0.69
C THR A 419 10.92 35.37 -1.09
N ALA A 420 9.64 35.00 -0.92
CA ALA A 420 8.46 35.81 -1.18
C ALA A 420 7.86 36.38 0.13
#